data_e273099cdf7ae9df77c82106a8012eee
#
_entry.id   e273099cdf7ae9df77c82106a8012eee
#
_cell.length_a   1.000
_cell.length_b   1.000
_cell.length_c   1.000
_cell.angle_alpha   90.00
_cell.angle_beta   90.00
_cell.angle_gamma   90.00
#
_symmetry.space_group_name_H-M   'P 1'
#
loop_
_entity.id
_entity.type
_entity.pdbx_description
1 polymer ?
#
loop_
_entity_poly.entity_id
_entity_poly.type
_entity_poly.pdbx_seq_one_letter_code
_entity_poly.pdbx_strand_id
1 'polypeptide(L)'
;MMKLWIFGGVDLRADDGTALNSLLTQQPATALLAYMAVAKPETFFRRDRLVGMMWPESDQGSARTNLRRALHQLRDAVGKEALVARGDEEIALATGVVWCDVGEFDEAFRNKRFAQALELYDRGPLLDAFNLPNAPGFERWVSETRLRLADMAAAASWRMTEFFQGSGEYTEAGRWARRTVAFRPHDERQLRNALTLLDQNGDRAGAIAVYKHFCEWLKKELDVAPSRETQLLIEQIKRR
;
A
#
# COMPACT_ATOMS: atom_id res chain seq x y z
N MET A 1 20.55 11.38 -2.24
CA MET A 1 19.63 10.32 -1.76
C MET A 1 18.70 9.94 -2.90
N MET A 2 18.66 8.68 -3.30
CA MET A 2 17.75 8.23 -4.35
C MET A 2 16.32 8.20 -3.90
N LYS A 3 15.38 8.36 -4.83
CA LYS A 3 13.94 8.36 -4.55
C LYS A 3 13.28 7.19 -5.29
N LEU A 4 12.63 6.33 -4.53
CA LEU A 4 11.86 5.18 -5.00
C LEU A 4 10.38 5.44 -4.74
N TRP A 5 9.60 5.48 -5.81
CA TRP A 5 8.15 5.49 -5.73
C TRP A 5 7.64 4.13 -6.13
N ILE A 6 6.80 3.54 -5.29
CA ILE A 6 6.17 2.23 -5.48
C ILE A 6 4.68 2.24 -5.13
N PHE A 7 4.13 3.38 -4.73
CA PHE A 7 2.69 3.60 -4.84
C PHE A 7 2.35 3.89 -6.30
N GLY A 8 1.42 3.12 -6.87
CA GLY A 8 1.18 3.05 -8.29
C GLY A 8 2.30 2.26 -9.00
N GLY A 9 2.72 2.74 -10.15
CA GLY A 9 3.84 2.15 -10.90
C GLY A 9 5.19 2.39 -10.23
N VAL A 10 6.19 1.58 -10.58
CA VAL A 10 7.55 1.73 -10.04
C VAL A 10 8.29 2.85 -10.78
N ASP A 11 8.82 3.81 -10.03
CA ASP A 11 9.72 4.86 -10.53
C ASP A 11 10.92 5.01 -9.59
N LEU A 12 12.12 5.07 -10.14
CA LEU A 12 13.35 5.22 -9.38
C LEU A 12 14.20 6.35 -10.00
N ARG A 13 14.57 7.32 -9.18
CA ARG A 13 15.35 8.48 -9.63
C ARG A 13 16.56 8.72 -8.73
N ALA A 14 17.64 9.15 -9.36
CA ALA A 14 18.79 9.69 -8.67
C ALA A 14 18.46 11.04 -8.01
N ASP A 15 19.37 11.55 -7.19
CA ASP A 15 19.18 12.82 -6.46
C ASP A 15 19.06 14.04 -7.39
N ASP A 16 19.66 13.98 -8.57
CA ASP A 16 19.54 14.99 -9.63
C ASP A 16 18.25 14.89 -10.47
N GLY A 17 17.36 13.93 -10.13
CA GLY A 17 16.11 13.67 -10.85
C GLY A 17 16.22 12.72 -12.05
N THR A 18 17.44 12.26 -12.40
CA THR A 18 17.64 11.32 -13.51
C THR A 18 16.95 9.99 -13.23
N ALA A 19 16.14 9.50 -14.17
CA ALA A 19 15.47 8.21 -14.06
C ALA A 19 16.47 7.04 -14.22
N LEU A 20 16.41 6.08 -13.29
CA LEU A 20 17.27 4.89 -13.28
C LEU A 20 16.58 3.69 -13.95
N ASN A 21 16.17 3.87 -15.21
CA ASN A 21 15.41 2.89 -15.98
C ASN A 21 16.15 1.56 -16.18
N SER A 22 17.48 1.57 -16.15
CA SER A 22 18.29 0.34 -16.30
C SER A 22 18.01 -0.68 -15.20
N LEU A 23 17.74 -0.24 -13.97
CA LEU A 23 17.36 -1.14 -12.88
C LEU A 23 15.90 -1.62 -13.06
N LEU A 24 15.00 -0.74 -13.47
CA LEU A 24 13.56 -1.08 -13.60
C LEU A 24 13.31 -2.17 -14.66
N THR A 25 14.20 -2.34 -15.62
CA THR A 25 14.15 -3.47 -16.58
C THR A 25 14.61 -4.80 -15.95
N GLN A 26 15.24 -4.77 -14.78
CA GLN A 26 15.74 -5.94 -14.05
C GLN A 26 14.74 -6.32 -12.94
N GLN A 27 13.65 -6.99 -13.30
CA GLN A 27 12.53 -7.29 -12.39
C GLN A 27 12.97 -7.86 -11.03
N PRO A 28 13.88 -8.88 -10.93
CA PRO A 28 14.27 -9.41 -9.63
C PRO A 28 15.02 -8.39 -8.75
N ALA A 29 15.86 -7.55 -9.34
CA ALA A 29 16.58 -6.51 -8.60
C ALA A 29 15.62 -5.40 -8.13
N THR A 30 14.67 -5.00 -8.99
CA THR A 30 13.60 -4.06 -8.64
C THR A 30 12.71 -4.60 -7.51
N ALA A 31 12.31 -5.87 -7.57
CA ALA A 31 11.53 -6.52 -6.52
C ALA A 31 12.27 -6.56 -5.18
N LEU A 32 13.57 -6.90 -5.19
CA LEU A 32 14.42 -6.88 -4.01
C LEU A 32 14.53 -5.48 -3.42
N LEU A 33 14.76 -4.47 -4.25
CA LEU A 33 14.83 -3.07 -3.78
C LEU A 33 13.52 -2.66 -3.11
N ALA A 34 12.38 -2.91 -3.76
CA ALA A 34 11.06 -2.59 -3.21
C ALA A 34 10.81 -3.32 -1.88
N TYR A 35 11.11 -4.61 -1.82
CA TYR A 35 10.97 -5.41 -0.61
C TYR A 35 11.80 -4.86 0.57
N MET A 36 13.07 -4.53 0.29
CA MET A 36 13.98 -4.02 1.33
C MET A 36 13.64 -2.58 1.74
N ALA A 37 13.19 -1.74 0.81
CA ALA A 37 12.84 -0.34 1.06
C ALA A 37 11.56 -0.16 1.89
N VAL A 38 10.61 -1.11 1.78
CA VAL A 38 9.36 -1.11 2.58
C VAL A 38 9.61 -1.57 4.01
N ALA A 39 10.69 -2.28 4.26
CA ALA A 39 11.04 -2.74 5.61
C ALA A 39 11.44 -1.55 6.50
N LYS A 40 11.37 -1.78 7.82
CA LYS A 40 11.89 -0.80 8.79
C LYS A 40 13.38 -0.55 8.52
N PRO A 41 13.89 0.67 8.75
CA PRO A 41 15.32 0.96 8.67
C PRO A 41 16.15 -0.08 9.43
N GLU A 42 17.34 -0.39 8.92
CA GLU A 42 18.28 -1.35 9.50
C GLU A 42 17.76 -2.79 9.63
N THR A 43 16.71 -3.15 8.89
CA THR A 43 16.25 -4.54 8.83
C THR A 43 17.23 -5.37 8.01
N PHE A 44 17.88 -6.33 8.68
CA PHE A 44 18.71 -7.33 8.00
C PHE A 44 17.87 -8.53 7.55
N PHE A 45 18.07 -8.91 6.31
CA PHE A 45 17.39 -10.04 5.68
C PHE A 45 18.38 -11.19 5.51
N ARG A 46 18.00 -12.40 5.92
CA ARG A 46 18.76 -13.59 5.59
C ARG A 46 18.69 -13.86 4.08
N ARG A 47 19.85 -14.12 3.48
CA ARG A 47 19.94 -14.40 2.02
C ARG A 47 19.09 -15.60 1.61
N ASP A 48 19.06 -16.65 2.43
CA ASP A 48 18.24 -17.84 2.16
C ASP A 48 16.74 -17.52 2.14
N ARG A 49 16.29 -16.58 2.99
CA ARG A 49 14.90 -16.10 2.94
C ARG A 49 14.60 -15.33 1.65
N LEU A 50 15.52 -14.47 1.20
CA LEU A 50 15.38 -13.74 -0.06
C LEU A 50 15.36 -14.70 -1.26
N VAL A 51 16.23 -15.70 -1.25
CA VAL A 51 16.28 -16.76 -2.25
C VAL A 51 14.95 -17.51 -2.33
N GLY A 52 14.44 -18.00 -1.18
CA GLY A 52 13.18 -18.75 -1.14
C GLY A 52 11.95 -17.92 -1.54
N MET A 53 12.00 -16.61 -1.34
CA MET A 53 10.91 -15.70 -1.73
C MET A 53 10.92 -15.38 -3.23
N MET A 54 12.11 -15.16 -3.82
CA MET A 54 12.26 -14.69 -5.21
C MET A 54 12.42 -15.82 -6.23
N TRP A 55 13.01 -16.96 -5.84
CA TRP A 55 13.33 -18.08 -6.74
C TRP A 55 13.03 -19.44 -6.11
N PRO A 56 11.80 -19.70 -5.66
CA PRO A 56 11.48 -20.95 -4.95
C PRO A 56 11.62 -22.22 -5.80
N GLU A 57 11.49 -22.10 -7.12
CA GLU A 57 11.56 -23.23 -8.04
C GLU A 57 12.98 -23.52 -8.58
N SER A 58 13.95 -22.64 -8.28
CA SER A 58 15.32 -22.81 -8.71
C SER A 58 16.07 -23.73 -7.75
N ASP A 59 17.01 -24.53 -8.27
CA ASP A 59 17.96 -25.22 -7.38
C ASP A 59 18.77 -24.23 -6.55
N GLN A 60 19.26 -24.67 -5.41
CA GLN A 60 19.92 -23.81 -4.42
C GLN A 60 21.14 -23.05 -4.99
N GLY A 61 21.92 -23.67 -5.88
CA GLY A 61 23.10 -23.06 -6.49
C GLY A 61 22.71 -21.95 -7.45
N SER A 62 21.76 -22.21 -8.33
CA SER A 62 21.21 -21.25 -9.30
C SER A 62 20.51 -20.10 -8.60
N ALA A 63 19.69 -20.37 -7.58
CA ALA A 63 18.98 -19.33 -6.83
C ALA A 63 19.95 -18.38 -6.09
N ARG A 64 21.02 -18.89 -5.47
CA ARG A 64 22.08 -18.07 -4.86
C ARG A 64 22.83 -17.23 -5.90
N THR A 65 23.06 -17.77 -7.09
CA THR A 65 23.70 -17.04 -8.20
C THR A 65 22.79 -15.90 -8.69
N ASN A 66 21.49 -16.15 -8.83
CA ASN A 66 20.50 -15.14 -9.19
C ASN A 66 20.43 -14.02 -8.14
N LEU A 67 20.45 -14.36 -6.84
CA LEU A 67 20.50 -13.34 -5.77
C LEU A 67 21.77 -12.50 -5.86
N ARG A 68 22.96 -13.11 -6.06
CA ARG A 68 24.21 -12.35 -6.22
C ARG A 68 24.13 -11.37 -7.40
N ARG A 69 23.59 -11.84 -8.54
CA ARG A 69 23.41 -11.00 -9.73
C ARG A 69 22.46 -9.82 -9.45
N ALA A 70 21.31 -10.06 -8.83
CA ALA A 70 20.37 -9.01 -8.50
C ALA A 70 20.96 -7.99 -7.51
N LEU A 71 21.70 -8.43 -6.49
CA LEU A 71 22.40 -7.56 -5.56
C LEU A 71 23.53 -6.77 -6.22
N HIS A 72 24.19 -7.33 -7.23
CA HIS A 72 25.19 -6.59 -8.03
C HIS A 72 24.51 -5.48 -8.84
N GLN A 73 23.41 -5.80 -9.54
CA GLN A 73 22.63 -4.82 -10.28
C GLN A 73 22.10 -3.69 -9.39
N LEU A 74 21.69 -4.01 -8.18
CA LEU A 74 21.34 -3.00 -7.18
C LEU A 74 22.51 -2.09 -6.84
N ARG A 75 23.70 -2.66 -6.53
CA ARG A 75 24.88 -1.85 -6.22
C ARG A 75 25.30 -0.94 -7.36
N ASP A 76 25.19 -1.41 -8.59
CA ASP A 76 25.55 -0.62 -9.77
C ASP A 76 24.57 0.56 -9.97
N ALA A 77 23.30 0.36 -9.66
CA ALA A 77 22.27 1.39 -9.84
C ALA A 77 22.18 2.37 -8.64
N VAL A 78 22.27 1.85 -7.41
CA VAL A 78 21.98 2.61 -6.17
C VAL A 78 23.27 3.02 -5.44
N GLY A 79 24.41 2.52 -5.90
CA GLY A 79 25.72 2.76 -5.28
C GLY A 79 26.18 1.60 -4.40
N LYS A 80 27.50 1.44 -4.28
CA LYS A 80 28.11 0.32 -3.55
C LYS A 80 27.75 0.33 -2.06
N GLU A 81 27.59 1.51 -1.48
CA GLU A 81 27.28 1.72 -0.06
C GLU A 81 25.79 1.50 0.26
N ALA A 82 24.95 1.28 -0.76
CA ALA A 82 23.51 1.08 -0.56
C ALA A 82 23.17 -0.24 0.13
N LEU A 83 24.03 -1.24 0.07
CA LEU A 83 23.82 -2.55 0.64
C LEU A 83 24.87 -2.88 1.69
N VAL A 84 24.42 -3.04 2.94
CA VAL A 84 25.25 -3.42 4.07
C VAL A 84 25.12 -4.92 4.31
N ALA A 85 26.24 -5.63 4.36
CA ALA A 85 26.27 -7.05 4.71
C ALA A 85 26.66 -7.24 6.19
N ARG A 86 26.04 -8.23 6.84
CA ARG A 86 26.43 -8.70 8.16
C ARG A 86 26.83 -10.17 8.03
N GLY A 87 28.14 -10.39 7.95
CA GLY A 87 28.70 -11.70 7.54
C GLY A 87 28.27 -12.06 6.11
N ASP A 88 28.31 -13.36 5.82
CA ASP A 88 27.94 -13.88 4.49
C ASP A 88 26.45 -14.20 4.36
N GLU A 89 25.69 -14.15 5.45
CA GLU A 89 24.32 -14.63 5.52
C GLU A 89 23.26 -13.55 5.46
N GLU A 90 23.58 -12.33 5.84
CA GLU A 90 22.59 -11.28 5.98
C GLU A 90 22.93 -10.03 5.18
N ILE A 91 21.89 -9.33 4.74
CA ILE A 91 22.01 -8.09 3.96
C ILE A 91 20.88 -7.13 4.32
N ALA A 92 21.19 -5.85 4.33
CA ALA A 92 20.25 -4.76 4.56
C ALA A 92 20.42 -3.66 3.51
N LEU A 93 19.38 -2.88 3.31
CA LEU A 93 19.49 -1.58 2.64
C LEU A 93 20.02 -0.56 3.65
N ALA A 94 21.06 0.18 3.27
CA ALA A 94 21.66 1.19 4.14
C ALA A 94 20.69 2.34 4.41
N THR A 95 20.65 2.81 5.65
CA THR A 95 19.80 3.92 6.06
C THR A 95 20.16 5.20 5.31
N GLY A 96 19.16 5.96 4.86
CA GLY A 96 19.35 7.26 4.21
C GLY A 96 19.84 7.21 2.77
N VAL A 97 20.06 6.04 2.17
CA VAL A 97 20.49 5.92 0.77
C VAL A 97 19.31 6.01 -0.19
N VAL A 98 18.20 5.37 0.16
CA VAL A 98 16.97 5.35 -0.64
C VAL A 98 15.81 5.88 0.19
N TRP A 99 15.22 6.97 -0.27
CA TRP A 99 13.90 7.41 0.18
C TRP A 99 12.83 6.59 -0.54
N CYS A 100 11.80 6.15 0.19
CA CYS A 100 10.70 5.38 -0.36
C CYS A 100 9.36 6.01 0.07
N ASP A 101 8.46 6.20 -0.88
CA ASP A 101 7.14 6.79 -0.63
C ASP A 101 6.29 5.99 0.37
N VAL A 102 6.40 4.66 0.40
CA VAL A 102 5.75 3.82 1.42
C VAL A 102 6.36 4.05 2.80
N GLY A 103 7.67 4.23 2.91
CA GLY A 103 8.32 4.60 4.17
C GLY A 103 7.87 5.96 4.68
N GLU A 104 7.75 6.95 3.78
CA GLU A 104 7.22 8.28 4.10
C GLU A 104 5.74 8.23 4.50
N PHE A 105 4.93 7.41 3.83
CA PHE A 105 3.54 7.15 4.22
C PHE A 105 3.44 6.59 5.65
N ASP A 106 4.23 5.56 5.98
CA ASP A 106 4.26 4.95 7.31
C ASP A 106 4.69 5.99 8.38
N GLU A 107 5.64 6.87 8.04
CA GLU A 107 6.10 7.93 8.94
C GLU A 107 5.04 9.05 9.10
N ALA A 108 4.45 9.52 8.01
CA ALA A 108 3.38 10.51 8.05
C ALA A 108 2.18 9.99 8.86
N PHE A 109 1.80 8.71 8.68
CA PHE A 109 0.73 8.08 9.45
C PHE A 109 1.05 8.04 10.95
N ARG A 110 2.25 7.58 11.35
CA ARG A 110 2.68 7.53 12.76
C ARG A 110 2.69 8.91 13.42
N ASN A 111 3.09 9.93 12.67
CA ASN A 111 3.12 11.32 13.11
C ASN A 111 1.77 12.04 12.98
N LYS A 112 0.67 11.31 12.67
CA LYS A 112 -0.68 11.84 12.49
C LYS A 112 -0.82 12.90 11.40
N ARG A 113 0.10 12.94 10.44
CA ARG A 113 0.04 13.80 9.24
C ARG A 113 -0.81 13.10 8.17
N PHE A 114 -2.10 12.86 8.50
CA PHE A 114 -2.97 12.00 7.71
C PHE A 114 -3.22 12.50 6.29
N ALA A 115 -3.35 13.80 6.09
CA ALA A 115 -3.51 14.37 4.76
C ALA A 115 -2.29 14.04 3.86
N GLN A 116 -1.07 14.25 4.37
CA GLN A 116 0.16 13.92 3.65
C GLN A 116 0.29 12.42 3.36
N ALA A 117 -0.07 11.57 4.34
CA ALA A 117 -0.08 10.12 4.10
C ALA A 117 -1.03 9.75 2.95
N LEU A 118 -2.23 10.33 2.93
CA LEU A 118 -3.23 10.05 1.90
C LEU A 118 -2.82 10.58 0.50
N GLU A 119 -2.12 11.71 0.43
CA GLU A 119 -1.55 12.22 -0.84
C GLU A 119 -0.54 11.24 -1.45
N LEU A 120 0.28 10.59 -0.62
CA LEU A 120 1.20 9.56 -1.08
C LEU A 120 0.45 8.31 -1.57
N TYR A 121 -0.55 7.86 -0.81
CA TYR A 121 -1.34 6.69 -1.16
C TYR A 121 -2.19 6.86 -2.43
N ASP A 122 -2.57 8.10 -2.77
CA ASP A 122 -3.37 8.45 -3.96
C ASP A 122 -2.67 8.17 -5.30
N ARG A 123 -1.38 7.91 -5.28
CA ARG A 123 -0.63 7.51 -6.48
C ARG A 123 -1.06 6.14 -6.99
N GLY A 124 -1.72 5.33 -6.17
CA GLY A 124 -2.24 4.01 -6.54
C GLY A 124 -1.78 2.89 -5.61
N PRO A 125 -2.22 1.64 -5.85
CA PRO A 125 -1.82 0.50 -5.03
C PRO A 125 -0.32 0.22 -5.15
N LEU A 126 0.27 -0.33 -4.09
CA LEU A 126 1.68 -0.74 -4.07
C LEU A 126 2.03 -1.59 -5.30
N LEU A 127 3.10 -1.22 -6.03
CA LEU A 127 3.63 -1.97 -7.17
C LEU A 127 2.54 -2.31 -8.21
N ASP A 128 1.75 -1.30 -8.60
CA ASP A 128 0.70 -1.49 -9.61
C ASP A 128 1.31 -1.90 -10.94
N ALA A 129 0.70 -2.91 -11.58
CA ALA A 129 1.19 -3.52 -12.82
C ALA A 129 2.61 -4.12 -12.77
N PHE A 130 3.30 -4.14 -11.61
CA PHE A 130 4.55 -4.85 -11.46
C PHE A 130 4.28 -6.32 -11.10
N ASN A 131 4.89 -7.23 -11.85
CA ASN A 131 4.78 -8.66 -11.63
C ASN A 131 6.17 -9.32 -11.64
N LEU A 132 6.41 -10.24 -10.73
CA LEU A 132 7.61 -11.09 -10.72
C LEU A 132 7.20 -12.54 -10.99
N PRO A 133 7.38 -13.05 -12.24
CA PRO A 133 6.99 -14.40 -12.58
C PRO A 133 7.66 -15.45 -11.69
N ASN A 134 6.94 -16.54 -11.36
CA ASN A 134 7.43 -17.68 -10.59
C ASN A 134 7.93 -17.33 -9.17
N ALA A 135 7.43 -16.26 -8.57
CA ALA A 135 7.79 -15.81 -7.22
C ALA A 135 6.56 -15.67 -6.30
N PRO A 136 5.82 -16.76 -6.01
CA PRO A 136 4.58 -16.70 -5.22
C PRO A 136 4.78 -16.13 -3.81
N GLY A 137 5.99 -16.24 -3.25
CA GLY A 137 6.35 -15.64 -1.96
C GLY A 137 6.38 -14.11 -2.02
N PHE A 138 6.90 -13.55 -3.12
CA PHE A 138 6.90 -12.11 -3.36
C PHE A 138 5.49 -11.59 -3.62
N GLU A 139 4.70 -12.27 -4.46
CA GLU A 139 3.32 -11.88 -4.76
C GLU A 139 2.43 -11.90 -3.50
N ARG A 140 2.62 -12.87 -2.62
CA ARG A 140 1.95 -12.90 -1.32
C ARG A 140 2.32 -11.70 -0.47
N TRP A 141 3.62 -11.37 -0.37
CA TRP A 141 4.08 -10.19 0.35
C TRP A 141 3.48 -8.88 -0.22
N VAL A 142 3.41 -8.75 -1.54
CA VAL A 142 2.77 -7.60 -2.19
C VAL A 142 1.31 -7.50 -1.77
N SER A 143 0.57 -8.61 -1.83
CA SER A 143 -0.85 -8.67 -1.48
C SER A 143 -1.09 -8.32 0.00
N GLU A 144 -0.32 -8.90 0.91
CA GLU A 144 -0.39 -8.60 2.35
C GLU A 144 -0.04 -7.13 2.65
N THR A 145 0.98 -6.60 1.96
CA THR A 145 1.38 -5.21 2.13
C THR A 145 0.32 -4.25 1.59
N ARG A 146 -0.31 -4.54 0.44
CA ARG A 146 -1.43 -3.77 -0.10
C ARG A 146 -2.59 -3.71 0.89
N LEU A 147 -2.96 -4.83 1.50
CA LEU A 147 -4.01 -4.88 2.52
C LEU A 147 -3.65 -4.00 3.73
N ARG A 148 -2.44 -4.14 4.27
CA ARG A 148 -1.96 -3.31 5.39
C ARG A 148 -2.02 -1.82 5.07
N LEU A 149 -1.55 -1.42 3.90
CA LEU A 149 -1.53 -0.02 3.46
C LEU A 149 -2.95 0.52 3.26
N ALA A 150 -3.87 -0.28 2.70
CA ALA A 150 -5.28 0.07 2.55
C ALA A 150 -5.96 0.27 3.91
N ASP A 151 -5.64 -0.57 4.91
CA ASP A 151 -6.13 -0.43 6.28
C ASP A 151 -5.68 0.89 6.90
N MET A 152 -4.41 1.22 6.74
CA MET A 152 -3.85 2.48 7.24
C MET A 152 -4.45 3.69 6.51
N ALA A 153 -4.62 3.62 5.19
CA ALA A 153 -5.27 4.67 4.42
C ALA A 153 -6.73 4.88 4.84
N ALA A 154 -7.49 3.80 5.05
CA ALA A 154 -8.86 3.87 5.57
C ALA A 154 -8.89 4.51 6.97
N ALA A 155 -7.98 4.11 7.87
CA ALA A 155 -7.87 4.71 9.19
C ALA A 155 -7.51 6.19 9.13
N ALA A 156 -6.54 6.59 8.29
CA ALA A 156 -6.17 7.99 8.08
C ALA A 156 -7.37 8.80 7.54
N SER A 157 -8.08 8.27 6.54
CA SER A 157 -9.27 8.90 5.95
C SER A 157 -10.39 9.08 6.98
N TRP A 158 -10.58 8.10 7.87
CA TRP A 158 -11.56 8.22 8.95
C TRP A 158 -11.16 9.30 9.97
N ARG A 159 -9.85 9.46 10.28
CA ARG A 159 -9.36 10.55 11.13
C ARG A 159 -9.60 11.92 10.51
N MET A 160 -9.47 12.04 9.18
CA MET A 160 -9.85 13.28 8.48
C MET A 160 -11.37 13.52 8.56
N THR A 161 -12.18 12.46 8.45
CA THR A 161 -13.65 12.53 8.67
C THR A 161 -13.98 13.10 10.04
N GLU A 162 -13.38 12.56 11.11
CA GLU A 162 -13.61 12.99 12.50
C GLU A 162 -13.16 14.46 12.71
N PHE A 163 -12.03 14.84 12.12
CA PHE A 163 -11.52 16.22 12.19
C PHE A 163 -12.51 17.22 11.58
N PHE A 164 -12.96 16.99 10.34
CA PHE A 164 -13.89 17.89 9.65
C PHE A 164 -15.29 17.87 10.27
N GLN A 165 -15.73 16.72 10.79
CA GLN A 165 -16.99 16.62 11.56
C GLN A 165 -16.93 17.50 12.83
N GLY A 166 -15.81 17.46 13.56
CA GLY A 166 -15.60 18.28 14.76
C GLY A 166 -15.49 19.77 14.48
N SER A 167 -15.04 20.15 13.27
CA SER A 167 -14.96 21.55 12.83
C SER A 167 -16.26 22.09 12.22
N GLY A 168 -17.31 21.25 12.09
CA GLY A 168 -18.57 21.63 11.45
C GLY A 168 -18.53 21.67 9.92
N GLU A 169 -17.45 21.19 9.31
CA GLU A 169 -17.25 21.12 7.86
C GLU A 169 -17.85 19.82 7.30
N TYR A 170 -19.16 19.68 7.39
CA TYR A 170 -19.89 18.44 7.12
C TYR A 170 -19.71 17.91 5.70
N THR A 171 -19.58 18.80 4.71
CA THR A 171 -19.32 18.41 3.31
C THR A 171 -17.98 17.68 3.17
N GLU A 172 -16.92 18.22 3.78
CA GLU A 172 -15.59 17.60 3.78
C GLU A 172 -15.61 16.29 4.58
N ALA A 173 -16.23 16.27 5.76
CA ALA A 173 -16.42 15.05 6.53
C ALA A 173 -17.09 13.95 5.69
N GLY A 174 -18.15 14.27 4.95
CA GLY A 174 -18.82 13.33 4.05
C GLY A 174 -17.92 12.84 2.91
N ARG A 175 -17.08 13.72 2.33
CA ARG A 175 -16.11 13.35 1.29
C ARG A 175 -15.10 12.31 1.83
N TRP A 176 -14.55 12.55 3.01
CA TRP A 176 -13.58 11.65 3.62
C TRP A 176 -14.22 10.33 4.08
N ALA A 177 -15.46 10.34 4.57
CA ALA A 177 -16.20 9.13 4.92
C ALA A 177 -16.41 8.20 3.71
N ARG A 178 -16.79 8.75 2.55
CA ARG A 178 -16.89 7.99 1.29
C ARG A 178 -15.56 7.38 0.88
N ARG A 179 -14.49 8.15 1.03
CA ARG A 179 -13.13 7.72 0.70
C ARG A 179 -12.67 6.57 1.59
N THR A 180 -13.02 6.59 2.88
CA THR A 180 -12.75 5.49 3.81
C THR A 180 -13.38 4.18 3.33
N VAL A 181 -14.63 4.22 2.85
CA VAL A 181 -15.31 3.03 2.30
C VAL A 181 -14.63 2.55 1.01
N ALA A 182 -14.17 3.47 0.15
CA ALA A 182 -13.50 3.11 -1.09
C ALA A 182 -12.17 2.37 -0.86
N PHE A 183 -11.43 2.66 0.22
CA PHE A 183 -10.20 1.96 0.57
C PHE A 183 -10.44 0.54 1.11
N ARG A 184 -11.61 0.28 1.70
CA ARG A 184 -12.01 -1.01 2.29
C ARG A 184 -13.42 -1.41 1.84
N PRO A 185 -13.61 -1.72 0.54
CA PRO A 185 -14.94 -1.97 0.00
C PRO A 185 -15.65 -3.21 0.57
N HIS A 186 -14.94 -4.07 1.29
CA HIS A 186 -15.49 -5.26 1.96
C HIS A 186 -15.82 -5.05 3.45
N ASP A 187 -15.52 -3.87 4.01
CA ASP A 187 -15.75 -3.59 5.45
C ASP A 187 -17.12 -2.97 5.68
N GLU A 188 -18.11 -3.83 5.94
CA GLU A 188 -19.48 -3.38 6.24
C GLU A 188 -19.60 -2.52 7.49
N ARG A 189 -18.71 -2.69 8.47
CA ARG A 189 -18.72 -1.85 9.67
C ARG A 189 -18.34 -0.42 9.32
N GLN A 190 -17.29 -0.23 8.53
CA GLN A 190 -16.88 1.09 8.04
C GLN A 190 -17.98 1.70 7.15
N LEU A 191 -18.60 0.89 6.29
CA LEU A 191 -19.74 1.33 5.50
C LEU A 191 -20.85 1.88 6.41
N ARG A 192 -21.30 1.14 7.42
CA ARG A 192 -22.37 1.58 8.32
C ARG A 192 -22.01 2.89 9.03
N ASN A 193 -20.76 3.05 9.48
CA ASN A 193 -20.30 4.29 10.08
C ASN A 193 -20.42 5.46 9.10
N ALA A 194 -19.99 5.27 7.85
CA ALA A 194 -20.09 6.30 6.82
C ALA A 194 -21.54 6.63 6.46
N LEU A 195 -22.42 5.63 6.31
CA LEU A 195 -23.84 5.84 6.03
C LEU A 195 -24.53 6.66 7.14
N THR A 196 -24.25 6.30 8.41
CA THR A 196 -24.80 6.99 9.58
C THR A 196 -24.33 8.46 9.61
N LEU A 197 -23.06 8.71 9.39
CA LEU A 197 -22.49 10.07 9.37
C LEU A 197 -23.09 10.90 8.23
N LEU A 198 -23.20 10.35 7.03
CA LEU A 198 -23.79 11.06 5.88
C LEU A 198 -25.27 11.43 6.15
N ASP A 199 -26.06 10.52 6.72
CA ASP A 199 -27.45 10.78 7.08
C ASP A 199 -27.57 11.85 8.17
N GLN A 200 -26.73 11.79 9.20
CA GLN A 200 -26.67 12.81 10.26
C GLN A 200 -26.31 14.20 9.73
N ASN A 201 -25.46 14.28 8.71
CA ASN A 201 -25.06 15.52 8.06
C ASN A 201 -26.07 15.99 6.99
N GLY A 202 -27.24 15.33 6.87
CA GLY A 202 -28.27 15.69 5.89
C GLY A 202 -28.02 15.18 4.48
N ASP A 203 -26.94 14.45 4.22
CA ASP A 203 -26.60 13.89 2.92
C ASP A 203 -27.16 12.48 2.74
N ARG A 204 -28.48 12.35 2.85
CA ARG A 204 -29.22 11.09 2.66
C ARG A 204 -28.99 10.50 1.26
N ALA A 205 -29.02 11.35 0.25
CA ALA A 205 -28.81 10.91 -1.13
C ALA A 205 -27.42 10.30 -1.32
N GLY A 206 -26.40 10.93 -0.73
CA GLY A 206 -25.03 10.41 -0.71
C GLY A 206 -24.90 9.07 0.03
N ALA A 207 -25.58 8.92 1.17
CA ALA A 207 -25.61 7.66 1.90
C ALA A 207 -26.21 6.52 1.03
N ILE A 208 -27.34 6.78 0.36
CA ILE A 208 -27.98 5.81 -0.51
C ILE A 208 -27.06 5.45 -1.71
N ALA A 209 -26.37 6.43 -2.28
CA ALA A 209 -25.44 6.20 -3.38
C ALA A 209 -24.27 5.31 -2.98
N VAL A 210 -23.64 5.58 -1.80
CA VAL A 210 -22.56 4.75 -1.24
C VAL A 210 -23.03 3.31 -1.01
N TYR A 211 -24.22 3.13 -0.44
CA TYR A 211 -24.79 1.80 -0.22
C TYR A 211 -25.03 1.04 -1.54
N LYS A 212 -25.58 1.69 -2.57
CA LYS A 212 -25.80 1.06 -3.88
C LYS A 212 -24.49 0.57 -4.50
N HIS A 213 -23.47 1.42 -4.50
CA HIS A 213 -22.15 1.05 -5.00
C HIS A 213 -21.54 -0.14 -4.25
N PHE A 214 -21.70 -0.17 -2.93
CA PHE A 214 -21.29 -1.31 -2.12
C PHE A 214 -22.04 -2.61 -2.48
N CYS A 215 -23.36 -2.56 -2.70
CA CYS A 215 -24.14 -3.70 -3.14
C CYS A 215 -23.69 -4.24 -4.51
N GLU A 216 -23.39 -3.33 -5.45
CA GLU A 216 -22.87 -3.68 -6.78
C GLU A 216 -21.51 -4.40 -6.65
N TRP A 217 -20.63 -3.88 -5.81
CA TRP A 217 -19.35 -4.50 -5.53
C TRP A 217 -19.50 -5.89 -4.91
N LEU A 218 -20.31 -6.04 -3.85
CA LEU A 218 -20.58 -7.34 -3.23
C LEU A 218 -21.12 -8.37 -4.22
N LYS A 219 -22.05 -7.95 -5.06
CA LYS A 219 -22.64 -8.81 -6.09
C LYS A 219 -21.62 -9.26 -7.12
N LYS A 220 -20.77 -8.34 -7.56
CA LYS A 220 -19.76 -8.60 -8.60
C LYS A 220 -18.62 -9.50 -8.08
N GLU A 221 -18.09 -9.21 -6.88
CA GLU A 221 -16.86 -9.82 -6.39
C GLU A 221 -17.11 -11.07 -5.54
N LEU A 222 -18.24 -11.14 -4.81
CA LEU A 222 -18.51 -12.18 -3.85
C LEU A 222 -19.85 -12.92 -4.08
N ASP A 223 -20.71 -12.40 -4.96
CA ASP A 223 -22.07 -12.91 -5.22
C ASP A 223 -22.95 -13.05 -3.97
N VAL A 224 -22.80 -12.10 -3.02
CA VAL A 224 -23.58 -12.08 -1.77
C VAL A 224 -24.34 -10.77 -1.60
N ALA A 225 -25.36 -10.79 -0.73
CA ALA A 225 -26.07 -9.59 -0.29
C ALA A 225 -25.40 -8.99 0.97
N PRO A 226 -25.58 -7.68 1.23
CA PRO A 226 -25.17 -7.06 2.49
C PRO A 226 -25.77 -7.77 3.71
N SER A 227 -25.09 -7.65 4.86
CA SER A 227 -25.60 -8.17 6.13
C SER A 227 -26.97 -7.56 6.49
N ARG A 228 -27.74 -8.28 7.30
CA ARG A 228 -29.06 -7.81 7.78
C ARG A 228 -28.97 -6.46 8.51
N GLU A 229 -27.90 -6.25 9.27
CA GLU A 229 -27.66 -4.99 9.98
C GLU A 229 -27.53 -3.81 9.02
N THR A 230 -26.77 -4.00 7.95
CA THR A 230 -26.57 -2.97 6.92
C THR A 230 -27.85 -2.70 6.12
N GLN A 231 -28.64 -3.73 5.82
CA GLN A 231 -29.94 -3.60 5.17
C GLN A 231 -30.94 -2.84 6.05
N LEU A 232 -31.02 -3.14 7.34
CA LEU A 232 -31.89 -2.43 8.28
C LEU A 232 -31.50 -0.96 8.41
N LEU A 233 -30.22 -0.66 8.49
CA LEU A 233 -29.73 0.72 8.57
C LEU A 233 -30.17 1.54 7.35
N ILE A 234 -29.97 1.02 6.14
CA ILE A 234 -30.33 1.76 4.92
C ILE A 234 -31.84 1.92 4.78
N GLU A 235 -32.66 0.96 5.25
CA GLU A 235 -34.11 1.12 5.29
C GLU A 235 -34.55 2.25 6.22
N GLN A 236 -33.90 2.36 7.39
CA GLN A 236 -34.15 3.48 8.33
C GLN A 236 -33.78 4.82 7.69
N ILE A 237 -32.63 4.91 7.03
CA ILE A 237 -32.19 6.13 6.34
C ILE A 237 -33.19 6.52 5.24
N LYS A 238 -33.72 5.57 4.47
CA LYS A 238 -34.67 5.84 3.40
C LYS A 238 -36.05 6.34 3.88
N ARG A 239 -36.48 5.94 5.11
CA ARG A 239 -37.78 6.29 5.68
C ARG A 239 -37.83 7.67 6.33
N ARG A 240 -36.69 8.25 6.68
CA ARG A 240 -36.58 9.62 7.21
C ARG A 240 -36.74 10.67 6.11
#